data_52c91d45da98f445fd0eab6b4b000ea4
#
_entry.id   52c91d45da98f445fd0eab6b4b000ea4
#
_cell.length_a   1.000
_cell.length_b   1.000
_cell.length_c   1.000
_cell.angle_alpha   90.00
_cell.angle_beta   90.00
_cell.angle_gamma   90.00
#
_symmetry.space_group_name_H-M   'P 1'
#
loop_
_entity.id
_entity.type
_entity.pdbx_description
1 polymer ?
#
loop_
_entity_poly.entity_id
_entity_poly.type
_entity_poly.pdbx_seq_one_letter_code
_entity_poly.pdbx_strand_id
1 'polypeptide(L)'
;DFEIIATKNTYEFISPLLLETISRKKVYSQLFDLDMEKNIGHIRLARDNTHIVVYPATANIISKFAQGLCDDLALTCMIAANKPINIAPAMNKEMWDNSLIQNNVKLLREHGHNFIGPDDGSLACGEYGSGRLVDPIEIINQLK
;
A
#
# COMPACT_ATOMS: atom_id res chain seq x y z
N ASP A 1 3.31 -14.65 9.62
CA ASP A 1 4.19 -14.63 8.47
C ASP A 1 3.75 -13.53 7.50
N PHE A 2 4.65 -13.02 6.67
CA PHE A 2 4.35 -11.92 5.75
C PHE A 2 5.22 -12.00 4.49
N GLU A 3 4.74 -11.41 3.41
CA GLU A 3 5.45 -11.19 2.15
C GLU A 3 5.51 -9.69 1.85
N ILE A 4 6.55 -9.25 1.15
CA ILE A 4 6.78 -7.83 0.87
C ILE A 4 6.74 -7.58 -0.62
N ILE A 5 5.91 -6.63 -1.03
CA ILE A 5 5.92 -6.06 -2.37
C ILE A 5 6.37 -4.60 -2.25
N ALA A 6 7.46 -4.25 -2.90
CA ALA A 6 7.98 -2.88 -2.93
C ALA A 6 7.70 -2.25 -4.30
N THR A 7 7.11 -1.05 -4.31
CA THR A 7 6.99 -0.26 -5.54
C THR A 7 8.37 0.32 -5.93
N LYS A 8 8.54 0.69 -7.19
CA LYS A 8 9.77 1.30 -7.68
C LYS A 8 10.24 2.49 -6.81
N ASN A 9 9.29 3.34 -6.39
CA ASN A 9 9.60 4.53 -5.60
C ASN A 9 10.03 4.20 -4.17
N THR A 10 9.74 3.01 -3.65
CA THR A 10 10.24 2.57 -2.34
C THR A 10 11.78 2.58 -2.29
N TYR A 11 12.41 2.29 -3.42
CA TYR A 11 13.88 2.20 -3.51
C TYR A 11 14.61 3.55 -3.51
N GLU A 12 13.87 4.66 -3.62
CA GLU A 12 14.42 6.01 -3.37
C GLU A 12 14.65 6.27 -1.86
N PHE A 13 14.01 5.48 -0.98
CA PHE A 13 14.09 5.64 0.48
C PHE A 13 14.90 4.53 1.15
N ILE A 14 14.83 3.30 0.63
CA ILE A 14 15.49 2.14 1.22
C ILE A 14 16.00 1.21 0.12
N SER A 15 17.24 0.74 0.25
CA SER A 15 17.78 -0.21 -0.73
C SER A 15 17.09 -1.58 -0.64
N PRO A 16 16.92 -2.31 -1.77
CA PRO A 16 16.38 -3.66 -1.75
C PRO A 16 17.14 -4.59 -0.78
N LEU A 17 18.48 -4.50 -0.78
CA LEU A 17 19.32 -5.31 0.09
C LEU A 17 19.03 -5.06 1.57
N LEU A 18 18.88 -3.79 1.98
CA LEU A 18 18.59 -3.45 3.37
C LEU A 18 17.21 -3.97 3.77
N LEU A 19 16.21 -3.80 2.90
CA LEU A 19 14.85 -4.26 3.17
C LEU A 19 14.79 -5.79 3.33
N GLU A 20 15.47 -6.55 2.47
CA GLU A 20 15.58 -8.01 2.58
C GLU A 20 16.37 -8.45 3.81
N THR A 21 17.46 -7.72 4.14
CA THR A 21 18.29 -8.01 5.32
C THR A 21 17.50 -7.84 6.62
N ILE A 22 16.76 -6.75 6.76
CA ILE A 22 15.94 -6.46 7.96
C ILE A 22 14.76 -7.43 8.06
N SER A 23 14.05 -7.64 6.96
CA SER A 23 12.84 -8.46 6.93
C SER A 23 13.14 -9.96 6.95
N ARG A 24 14.33 -10.37 6.52
CA ARG A 24 14.71 -11.77 6.23
C ARG A 24 13.75 -12.44 5.25
N LYS A 25 13.17 -11.66 4.34
CA LYS A 25 12.22 -12.09 3.33
C LYS A 25 12.65 -11.59 1.96
N LYS A 26 12.32 -12.35 0.92
CA LYS A 26 12.42 -11.86 -0.47
C LYS A 26 11.47 -10.67 -0.65
N VAL A 27 11.94 -9.63 -1.33
CA VAL A 27 11.15 -8.46 -1.71
C VAL A 27 10.77 -8.58 -3.18
N TYR A 28 9.49 -8.59 -3.45
CA TYR A 28 8.94 -8.62 -4.80
C TYR A 28 8.75 -7.20 -5.33
N SER A 29 9.19 -6.92 -6.55
CA SER A 29 9.07 -5.56 -7.12
C SER A 29 8.74 -5.53 -8.59
N GLN A 30 9.03 -6.61 -9.32
CA GLN A 30 8.86 -6.67 -10.77
C GLN A 30 7.61 -7.46 -11.12
N LEU A 31 6.79 -6.88 -12.00
CA LEU A 31 5.58 -7.55 -12.50
C LEU A 31 5.93 -8.77 -13.36
N PHE A 32 7.02 -8.67 -14.14
CA PHE A 32 7.51 -9.75 -15.01
C PHE A 32 8.84 -10.31 -14.47
N ASP A 33 8.76 -11.13 -13.43
CA ASP A 33 9.88 -11.93 -12.92
C ASP A 33 9.68 -13.39 -13.40
N LEU A 34 10.64 -13.91 -14.17
CA LEU A 34 10.55 -15.24 -14.78
C LEU A 34 10.34 -16.38 -13.74
N ASP A 35 10.88 -16.22 -12.54
CA ASP A 35 10.69 -17.19 -11.46
C ASP A 35 9.31 -17.10 -10.82
N MET A 36 8.70 -15.90 -10.84
CA MET A 36 7.33 -15.67 -10.38
C MET A 36 6.29 -16.09 -11.42
N GLU A 37 6.53 -15.83 -12.71
CA GLU A 37 5.59 -16.12 -13.79
C GLU A 37 5.26 -17.62 -13.91
N LYS A 38 6.20 -18.50 -13.60
CA LYS A 38 5.98 -19.97 -13.58
C LYS A 38 4.83 -20.41 -12.65
N ASN A 39 4.48 -19.58 -11.64
CA ASN A 39 3.46 -19.87 -10.64
C ASN A 39 2.35 -18.81 -10.59
N ILE A 40 2.21 -17.97 -11.62
CA ILE A 40 1.26 -16.85 -11.64
C ILE A 40 1.41 -16.04 -10.33
N GLY A 41 2.62 -15.56 -10.07
CA GLY A 41 3.06 -15.06 -8.76
C GLY A 41 2.22 -13.90 -8.19
N HIS A 42 1.72 -12.98 -9.03
CA HIS A 42 0.84 -11.88 -8.59
C HIS A 42 -0.51 -12.39 -8.07
N ILE A 43 -1.07 -13.46 -8.65
CA ILE A 43 -2.32 -14.07 -8.16
C ILE A 43 -2.08 -14.77 -6.82
N ARG A 44 -0.96 -15.51 -6.69
CA ARG A 44 -0.57 -16.15 -5.44
C ARG A 44 -0.40 -15.11 -4.33
N LEU A 45 0.39 -14.07 -4.57
CA LEU A 45 0.61 -12.97 -3.61
C LEU A 45 -0.71 -12.29 -3.20
N ALA A 46 -1.63 -12.13 -4.15
CA ALA A 46 -2.92 -11.50 -3.90
C ALA A 46 -3.91 -12.38 -3.11
N ARG A 47 -3.88 -13.70 -3.29
CA ARG A 47 -4.95 -14.60 -2.80
C ARG A 47 -4.56 -15.48 -1.64
N ASP A 48 -3.31 -15.94 -1.55
CA ASP A 48 -2.89 -16.90 -0.51
C ASP A 48 -2.66 -16.23 0.85
N ASN A 49 -2.43 -14.92 0.88
CA ASN A 49 -2.30 -14.16 2.12
C ASN A 49 -3.67 -13.84 2.73
N THR A 50 -3.79 -13.84 4.06
CA THR A 50 -5.04 -13.53 4.77
C THR A 50 -5.41 -12.06 4.69
N HIS A 51 -4.41 -11.17 4.73
CA HIS A 51 -4.56 -9.72 4.66
C HIS A 51 -3.63 -9.12 3.63
N ILE A 52 -4.05 -8.03 3.02
CA ILE A 52 -3.19 -7.16 2.21
C ILE A 52 -3.21 -5.79 2.86
N VAL A 53 -2.01 -5.24 3.08
CA VAL A 53 -1.82 -3.92 3.69
C VAL A 53 -0.97 -3.06 2.78
N VAL A 54 -1.45 -1.87 2.47
CA VAL A 54 -0.67 -0.84 1.76
C VAL A 54 -0.18 0.16 2.80
N TYR A 55 1.13 0.12 3.12
CA TYR A 55 1.73 0.91 4.18
C TYR A 55 3.13 1.40 3.80
N PRO A 56 3.37 2.70 3.66
CA PRO A 56 2.38 3.77 3.55
C PRO A 56 1.66 3.78 2.20
N ALA A 57 0.43 4.28 2.17
CA ALA A 57 -0.32 4.53 0.94
C ALA A 57 -0.24 6.00 0.55
N THR A 58 0.49 6.30 -0.51
CA THR A 58 0.58 7.65 -1.08
C THR A 58 -0.69 8.02 -1.86
N ALA A 59 -0.91 9.32 -2.10
CA ALA A 59 -1.98 9.79 -2.98
C ALA A 59 -1.92 9.13 -4.38
N ASN A 60 -0.71 8.88 -4.89
CA ASN A 60 -0.52 8.22 -6.18
C ASN A 60 -1.09 6.80 -6.21
N ILE A 61 -0.74 5.95 -5.22
CA ILE A 61 -1.22 4.56 -5.20
C ILE A 61 -2.73 4.50 -4.96
N ILE A 62 -3.28 5.35 -4.09
CA ILE A 62 -4.72 5.46 -3.84
C ILE A 62 -5.46 5.83 -5.13
N SER A 63 -4.99 6.84 -5.84
CA SER A 63 -5.62 7.31 -7.08
C SER A 63 -5.54 6.27 -8.20
N LYS A 64 -4.39 5.63 -8.37
CA LYS A 64 -4.21 4.57 -9.37
C LYS A 64 -5.11 3.36 -9.08
N PHE A 65 -5.17 2.93 -7.83
CA PHE A 65 -6.01 1.82 -7.42
C PHE A 65 -7.50 2.12 -7.66
N ALA A 66 -7.96 3.31 -7.29
CA ALA A 66 -9.34 3.74 -7.51
C ALA A 66 -9.73 3.78 -9.00
N GLN A 67 -8.77 3.98 -9.89
CA GLN A 67 -8.97 3.98 -11.34
C GLN A 67 -8.71 2.60 -11.99
N GLY A 68 -8.40 1.57 -11.21
CA GLY A 68 -8.16 0.21 -11.72
C GLY A 68 -6.85 0.05 -12.49
N LEU A 69 -5.85 0.90 -12.27
CA LEU A 69 -4.56 0.80 -12.95
C LEU A 69 -3.75 -0.37 -12.39
N CYS A 70 -3.05 -1.09 -13.28
CA CYS A 70 -2.22 -2.27 -13.01
C CYS A 70 -0.83 -2.11 -13.62
N ASP A 71 -0.21 -0.94 -13.46
CA ASP A 71 1.06 -0.59 -14.10
C ASP A 71 2.30 -1.00 -13.28
N ASP A 72 2.10 -1.62 -12.11
CA ASP A 72 3.14 -2.25 -11.31
C ASP A 72 2.62 -3.51 -10.59
N LEU A 73 3.54 -4.26 -9.96
CA LEU A 73 3.19 -5.49 -9.24
C LEU A 73 2.25 -5.25 -8.07
N ALA A 74 2.44 -4.17 -7.31
CA ALA A 74 1.61 -3.87 -6.14
C ALA A 74 0.16 -3.61 -6.56
N LEU A 75 -0.07 -2.73 -7.53
CA LEU A 75 -1.39 -2.43 -8.07
C LEU A 75 -2.04 -3.66 -8.70
N THR A 76 -1.27 -4.46 -9.45
CA THR A 76 -1.76 -5.71 -10.05
C THR A 76 -2.23 -6.69 -8.97
N CYS A 77 -1.47 -6.85 -7.88
CA CYS A 77 -1.88 -7.70 -6.76
C CYS A 77 -3.13 -7.15 -6.06
N MET A 78 -3.21 -5.82 -5.85
CA MET A 78 -4.38 -5.19 -5.24
C MET A 78 -5.66 -5.42 -6.06
N ILE A 79 -5.59 -5.26 -7.38
CA ILE A 79 -6.73 -5.49 -8.29
C ILE A 79 -7.09 -6.99 -8.40
N ALA A 80 -6.09 -7.89 -8.35
CA ALA A 80 -6.31 -9.34 -8.41
C ALA A 80 -6.82 -9.95 -7.09
N ALA A 81 -6.83 -9.17 -6.01
CA ALA A 81 -7.23 -9.63 -4.69
C ALA A 81 -8.73 -9.96 -4.64
N ASN A 82 -9.09 -11.02 -3.92
CA ASN A 82 -10.46 -11.45 -3.66
C ASN A 82 -10.93 -11.11 -2.24
N LYS A 83 -10.30 -10.12 -1.63
CA LYS A 83 -10.53 -9.67 -0.25
C LYS A 83 -10.34 -8.17 -0.11
N PRO A 84 -10.84 -7.55 0.97
CA PRO A 84 -10.58 -6.15 1.28
C PRO A 84 -9.09 -5.85 1.39
N ILE A 85 -8.69 -4.69 0.89
CA ILE A 85 -7.35 -4.13 1.06
C ILE A 85 -7.39 -3.15 2.24
N ASN A 86 -6.41 -3.25 3.14
CA ASN A 86 -6.23 -2.31 4.24
C ASN A 86 -5.23 -1.25 3.81
N ILE A 87 -5.66 0.00 3.79
CA ILE A 87 -4.93 1.12 3.21
C ILE A 87 -4.60 2.12 4.31
N ALA A 88 -3.32 2.37 4.55
CA ALA A 88 -2.85 3.35 5.53
C ALA A 88 -2.29 4.60 4.82
N PRO A 89 -3.07 5.67 4.67
CA PRO A 89 -2.65 6.87 3.95
C PRO A 89 -1.51 7.62 4.64
N ALA A 90 -0.60 8.19 3.81
CA ALA A 90 0.44 9.09 4.26
C ALA A 90 0.70 10.14 3.18
N MET A 91 0.41 11.42 3.49
CA MET A 91 0.64 12.55 2.59
C MET A 91 0.52 13.86 3.38
N ASN A 92 0.84 15.00 2.76
CA ASN A 92 0.59 16.26 3.43
C ASN A 92 -0.92 16.57 3.52
N LYS A 93 -1.27 17.50 4.42
CA LYS A 93 -2.64 17.86 4.73
C LYS A 93 -3.44 18.30 3.49
N GLU A 94 -2.87 19.21 2.68
CA GLU A 94 -3.55 19.74 1.49
C GLU A 94 -3.84 18.65 0.45
N MET A 95 -2.94 17.67 0.32
CA MET A 95 -3.18 16.50 -0.53
C MET A 95 -4.30 15.63 0.03
N TRP A 96 -4.29 15.38 1.35
CA TRP A 96 -5.32 14.56 1.98
C TRP A 96 -6.71 15.20 1.87
N ASP A 97 -6.81 16.51 2.14
CA ASP A 97 -8.06 17.25 2.10
C ASP A 97 -8.53 17.54 0.66
N ASN A 98 -7.70 17.26 -0.34
CA ASN A 98 -8.05 17.51 -1.73
C ASN A 98 -9.24 16.64 -2.16
N SER A 99 -10.26 17.26 -2.76
CA SER A 99 -11.50 16.60 -3.17
C SER A 99 -11.29 15.42 -4.12
N LEU A 100 -10.29 15.47 -5.00
CA LEU A 100 -9.96 14.36 -5.88
C LEU A 100 -9.49 13.14 -5.11
N ILE A 101 -8.66 13.34 -4.07
CA ILE A 101 -8.18 12.26 -3.21
C ILE A 101 -9.34 11.73 -2.36
N GLN A 102 -10.14 12.60 -1.75
CA GLN A 102 -11.28 12.19 -0.94
C GLN A 102 -12.35 11.44 -1.75
N ASN A 103 -12.57 11.81 -3.02
CA ASN A 103 -13.46 11.06 -3.91
C ASN A 103 -12.92 9.65 -4.20
N ASN A 104 -11.62 9.50 -4.41
CA ASN A 104 -10.99 8.18 -4.59
C ASN A 104 -11.08 7.32 -3.31
N VAL A 105 -10.86 7.93 -2.15
CA VAL A 105 -11.02 7.25 -0.84
C VAL A 105 -12.46 6.77 -0.66
N LYS A 106 -13.44 7.63 -0.93
CA LYS A 106 -14.86 7.29 -0.86
C LYS A 106 -15.19 6.12 -1.79
N LEU A 107 -14.78 6.20 -3.05
CA LEU A 107 -14.98 5.13 -4.04
C LEU A 107 -14.42 3.79 -3.55
N LEU A 108 -13.19 3.78 -3.05
CA LEU A 108 -12.56 2.55 -2.55
C LEU A 108 -13.26 1.98 -1.32
N ARG A 109 -13.76 2.84 -0.41
CA ARG A 109 -14.60 2.40 0.73
C ARG A 109 -15.92 1.79 0.28
N GLU A 110 -16.57 2.37 -0.73
CA GLU A 110 -17.81 1.84 -1.33
C GLU A 110 -17.58 0.47 -1.99
N HIS A 111 -16.35 0.20 -2.47
CA HIS A 111 -15.93 -1.11 -2.98
C HIS A 111 -15.46 -2.07 -1.87
N GLY A 112 -15.60 -1.70 -0.61
CA GLY A 112 -15.34 -2.59 0.54
C GLY A 112 -13.89 -2.59 1.02
N HIS A 113 -13.05 -1.63 0.62
CA HIS A 113 -11.68 -1.50 1.12
C HIS A 113 -11.64 -0.69 2.42
N ASN A 114 -10.68 -1.01 3.29
CA ASN A 114 -10.54 -0.40 4.60
C ASN A 114 -9.47 0.70 4.57
N PHE A 115 -9.75 1.83 5.21
CA PHE A 115 -8.77 2.89 5.44
C PHE A 115 -8.49 3.00 6.94
N ILE A 116 -7.22 2.86 7.29
CA ILE A 116 -6.69 2.96 8.66
C ILE A 116 -5.90 4.26 8.76
N GLY A 117 -6.42 5.23 9.48
CA GLY A 117 -5.92 6.60 9.47
C GLY A 117 -6.37 7.42 8.24
N PRO A 118 -5.60 8.47 7.87
CA PRO A 118 -4.37 8.93 8.52
C PRO A 118 -4.63 9.56 9.89
N ASP A 119 -3.57 9.67 10.71
CA ASP A 119 -3.60 10.40 11.97
C ASP A 119 -3.42 11.91 11.77
N ASP A 120 -3.79 12.66 12.81
CA ASP A 120 -3.38 14.06 12.97
C ASP A 120 -2.01 14.15 13.65
N GLY A 121 -1.19 15.07 13.20
CA GLY A 121 0.13 15.27 13.80
C GLY A 121 1.08 16.13 12.98
N SER A 122 2.34 16.16 13.43
CA SER A 122 3.41 16.84 12.67
C SER A 122 3.74 16.02 11.43
N LEU A 123 3.74 16.70 10.29
CA LEU A 123 4.04 16.15 8.98
C LEU A 123 5.50 16.40 8.59
N ALA A 124 6.04 15.61 7.68
CA ALA A 124 7.43 15.75 7.22
C ALA A 124 7.74 17.12 6.57
N CYS A 125 6.73 17.83 6.07
CA CYS A 125 6.84 19.18 5.53
C CYS A 125 6.89 20.29 6.61
N GLY A 126 6.79 19.92 7.90
CA GLY A 126 6.78 20.88 9.03
C GLY A 126 5.39 21.41 9.39
N GLU A 127 4.36 21.04 8.68
CA GLU A 127 2.97 21.38 8.98
C GLU A 127 2.38 20.46 10.06
N TYR A 128 1.29 20.89 10.68
CA TYR A 128 0.49 20.06 11.61
C TYR A 128 -0.90 19.87 11.02
N GLY A 129 -1.37 18.63 10.99
CA GLY A 129 -2.71 18.32 10.49
C GLY A 129 -2.91 16.84 10.16
N SER A 130 -4.01 16.57 9.49
CA SER A 130 -4.33 15.22 8.98
C SER A 130 -3.42 14.84 7.81
N GLY A 131 -3.05 13.56 7.74
CA GLY A 131 -2.19 13.04 6.68
C GLY A 131 -0.96 12.30 7.21
N ARG A 132 -0.74 12.29 8.53
CA ARG A 132 0.33 11.53 9.17
C ARG A 132 0.04 10.03 9.10
N LEU A 133 1.08 9.26 8.77
CA LEU A 133 0.99 7.80 8.80
C LEU A 133 0.70 7.30 10.22
N VAL A 134 -0.26 6.40 10.36
CA VAL A 134 -0.59 5.74 11.64
C VAL A 134 0.56 4.86 12.11
N ASP A 135 0.62 4.60 13.43
CA ASP A 135 1.60 3.69 14.00
C ASP A 135 1.42 2.26 13.45
N PRO A 136 2.51 1.55 13.08
CA PRO A 136 2.42 0.16 12.63
C PRO A 136 1.68 -0.78 13.58
N ILE A 137 1.76 -0.52 14.89
CA ILE A 137 1.08 -1.33 15.92
C ILE A 137 -0.44 -1.23 15.78
N GLU A 138 -0.95 -0.07 15.39
CA GLU A 138 -2.38 0.13 15.16
C GLU A 138 -2.88 -0.73 13.98
N ILE A 139 -2.11 -0.77 12.89
CA ILE A 139 -2.40 -1.66 11.76
C ILE A 139 -2.51 -3.11 12.23
N ILE A 140 -1.49 -3.60 12.97
CA ILE A 140 -1.46 -4.98 13.46
C ILE A 140 -2.67 -5.28 14.37
N ASN A 141 -3.09 -4.34 15.20
CA ASN A 141 -4.24 -4.52 16.09
C ASN A 141 -5.57 -4.60 15.34
N GLN A 142 -5.71 -3.91 14.23
CA GLN A 142 -6.92 -3.94 13.40
C GLN A 142 -6.99 -5.16 12.48
N LEU A 143 -5.88 -5.88 12.28
CA LEU A 143 -5.84 -7.12 11.48
C LEU A 143 -6.15 -8.39 12.28
N LYS A 144 -6.27 -8.29 13.61
CA LYS A 144 -6.61 -9.42 14.51
C LYS A 144 -8.11 -9.63 14.56
#